data_2a88e1252de02bb7f489ec5bd98a1f79
#
_entry.id   2a88e1252de02bb7f489ec5bd98a1f79
#
_cell.length_a   1.000
_cell.length_b   1.000
_cell.length_c   1.000
_cell.angle_alpha   90.00
_cell.angle_beta   90.00
_cell.angle_gamma   90.00
#
_symmetry.space_group_name_H-M   'P 1'
#
loop_
_entity.id
_entity.type
_entity.pdbx_description
1 polymer ?
#
loop_
_entity_poly.entity_id
_entity_poly.type
_entity_poly.pdbx_seq_one_letter_code
_entity_poly.pdbx_strand_id
1 'polypeptide(L)'
;MPNASTEAARNYPTVDYDAHARTCPPDDFWGQVKRTVRGKPVPAEQIEMIVGVIKEVLALRPDDTVLDLACGNGALSARLTDSCAALVGVDISPYLIDVAQQHFAQPSRVEFVADGAAQYLAAARAPERFTKVLCYGSFAYFPHDDARETLRLLGERFVNVERIFIGNLPDRDRAGAFYAPREPLPGELDDPQAQIGIWRTQAQFAELAAQAGWDAAFSTMPGGFFSVHYRYDVLLTRRVRSAAQTGSECGTGATGAGA
;
A
#
# COMPACT_ATOMS: atom_id res chain seq x y z
N MET A 1 -5.45 33.23 13.38
CA MET A 1 -3.97 33.13 13.48
C MET A 1 -3.63 31.67 13.28
N PRO A 2 -3.11 31.23 12.13
CA PRO A 2 -2.66 29.86 11.99
C PRO A 2 -1.38 29.69 12.79
N ASN A 3 -1.35 28.63 13.58
CA ASN A 3 -0.25 28.22 14.43
C ASN A 3 0.93 27.83 13.52
N ALA A 4 1.96 28.63 13.46
CA ALA A 4 3.23 28.26 12.83
C ALA A 4 3.93 27.27 13.78
N SER A 5 3.61 26.00 13.65
CA SER A 5 4.45 24.93 14.16
C SER A 5 5.77 25.02 13.40
N THR A 6 6.82 25.39 14.13
CA THR A 6 8.22 25.38 13.70
C THR A 6 8.53 24.00 13.11
N GLU A 7 8.52 23.88 11.79
CA GLU A 7 9.03 22.73 11.08
C GLU A 7 10.53 22.68 11.36
N ALA A 8 10.92 21.81 12.29
CA ALA A 8 12.33 21.58 12.58
C ALA A 8 13.01 21.20 11.27
N ALA A 9 14.07 21.94 10.89
CA ALA A 9 14.78 21.70 9.64
C ALA A 9 15.20 20.23 9.57
N ARG A 10 14.66 19.51 8.59
CA ARG A 10 15.02 18.12 8.34
C ARG A 10 16.48 18.04 7.89
N ASN A 11 17.28 17.25 8.60
CA ASN A 11 18.70 17.06 8.29
C ASN A 11 18.96 15.81 7.44
N TYR A 12 17.92 15.27 6.78
CA TYR A 12 17.99 14.05 5.95
C TYR A 12 17.28 14.28 4.60
N PRO A 13 17.61 13.48 3.57
CA PRO A 13 16.99 13.59 2.25
C PRO A 13 15.49 13.30 2.29
N THR A 14 14.71 14.17 1.66
CA THR A 14 13.28 13.99 1.42
C THR A 14 13.00 13.64 -0.04
N VAL A 15 11.81 13.11 -0.32
CA VAL A 15 11.39 12.77 -1.67
C VAL A 15 10.06 13.45 -2.01
N ASP A 16 10.03 14.07 -3.18
CA ASP A 16 8.83 14.47 -3.89
C ASP A 16 8.80 13.65 -5.19
N TYR A 17 7.87 12.71 -5.27
CA TYR A 17 7.77 11.79 -6.41
C TYR A 17 7.27 12.50 -7.66
N ASP A 18 6.35 13.46 -7.57
CA ASP A 18 5.84 14.21 -8.73
C ASP A 18 6.96 15.07 -9.34
N ALA A 19 7.65 15.85 -8.50
CA ALA A 19 8.78 16.66 -8.93
C ALA A 19 9.91 15.80 -9.52
N HIS A 20 10.24 14.66 -8.87
CA HIS A 20 11.26 13.75 -9.37
C HIS A 20 10.88 13.16 -10.73
N ALA A 21 9.66 12.66 -10.89
CA ALA A 21 9.21 12.04 -12.14
C ALA A 21 9.34 12.99 -13.34
N ARG A 22 9.04 14.28 -13.14
CA ARG A 22 9.17 15.32 -14.17
C ARG A 22 10.61 15.56 -14.63
N THR A 23 11.61 15.14 -13.87
CA THR A 23 13.03 15.25 -14.26
C THR A 23 13.55 14.04 -15.02
N CYS A 24 12.78 12.94 -15.06
CA CYS A 24 13.16 11.72 -15.75
C CYS A 24 12.81 11.77 -17.24
N PRO A 25 13.49 11.00 -18.11
CA PRO A 25 13.06 10.80 -19.49
C PRO A 25 11.61 10.27 -19.56
N PRO A 26 10.82 10.68 -20.57
CA PRO A 26 9.40 10.30 -20.67
C PRO A 26 9.17 8.77 -20.76
N ASP A 27 10.14 8.02 -21.27
CA ASP A 27 10.13 6.56 -21.44
C ASP A 27 10.85 5.79 -20.33
N ASP A 28 11.46 6.49 -19.37
CA ASP A 28 12.07 5.84 -18.20
C ASP A 28 11.03 5.61 -17.09
N PHE A 29 10.09 4.70 -17.35
CA PHE A 29 9.00 4.42 -16.41
C PHE A 29 9.49 3.94 -15.04
N TRP A 30 10.59 3.22 -14.96
CA TRP A 30 11.14 2.74 -13.69
C TRP A 30 11.91 3.80 -12.93
N GLY A 31 12.59 4.70 -13.65
CA GLY A 31 13.26 5.86 -13.07
C GLY A 31 12.26 6.84 -12.47
N GLN A 32 11.16 7.13 -13.17
CA GLN A 32 10.10 8.04 -12.71
C GLN A 32 9.56 7.67 -11.33
N VAL A 33 9.42 6.38 -11.03
CA VAL A 33 8.93 5.87 -9.73
C VAL A 33 10.06 5.43 -8.80
N LYS A 34 11.29 5.88 -9.04
CA LYS A 34 12.50 5.54 -8.27
C LYS A 34 12.70 4.04 -8.04
N ARG A 35 12.24 3.22 -8.96
CA ARG A 35 12.52 1.78 -8.95
C ARG A 35 13.90 1.53 -9.54
N THR A 36 14.90 1.99 -8.79
CA THR A 36 16.30 2.04 -9.22
C THR A 36 17.22 1.44 -8.17
N VAL A 37 18.35 0.91 -8.63
CA VAL A 37 19.47 0.51 -7.78
C VAL A 37 20.70 1.30 -8.22
N ARG A 38 21.30 2.05 -7.29
CA ARG A 38 22.46 2.94 -7.56
C ARG A 38 22.20 3.90 -8.74
N GLY A 39 20.98 4.46 -8.80
CA GLY A 39 20.59 5.43 -9.84
C GLY A 39 20.32 4.85 -11.23
N LYS A 40 20.30 3.52 -11.39
CA LYS A 40 19.91 2.85 -12.64
C LYS A 40 18.61 2.08 -12.44
N PRO A 41 17.72 2.02 -13.45
CA PRO A 41 16.53 1.18 -13.39
C PRO A 41 16.89 -0.25 -12.96
N VAL A 42 16.05 -0.87 -12.12
CA VAL A 42 16.27 -2.27 -11.73
C VAL A 42 16.20 -3.17 -12.97
N PRO A 43 16.98 -4.24 -13.04
CA PRO A 43 16.94 -5.20 -14.14
C PRO A 43 15.54 -5.77 -14.36
N ALA A 44 15.23 -6.16 -15.60
CA ALA A 44 13.92 -6.71 -15.97
C ALA A 44 13.56 -7.95 -15.12
N GLU A 45 14.53 -8.78 -14.78
CA GLU A 45 14.36 -9.98 -13.96
C GLU A 45 13.83 -9.63 -12.55
N GLN A 46 14.22 -8.49 -12.00
CA GLN A 46 13.72 -8.03 -10.70
C GLN A 46 12.26 -7.57 -10.81
N ILE A 47 11.89 -6.96 -11.94
CA ILE A 47 10.48 -6.57 -12.21
C ILE A 47 9.63 -7.83 -12.36
N GLU A 48 10.10 -8.84 -13.13
CA GLU A 48 9.37 -10.11 -13.28
C GLU A 48 9.21 -10.83 -11.93
N MET A 49 10.22 -10.77 -11.07
CA MET A 49 10.12 -11.33 -9.72
C MET A 49 9.02 -10.62 -8.91
N ILE A 50 8.97 -9.28 -8.96
CA ILE A 50 7.90 -8.50 -8.30
C ILE A 50 6.52 -8.92 -8.84
N VAL A 51 6.36 -8.96 -10.17
CA VAL A 51 5.11 -9.33 -10.83
C VAL A 51 4.67 -10.75 -10.44
N GLY A 52 5.61 -11.71 -10.44
CA GLY A 52 5.34 -13.09 -10.04
C GLY A 52 4.83 -13.17 -8.61
N VAL A 53 5.51 -12.52 -7.66
CA VAL A 53 5.10 -12.49 -6.25
C VAL A 53 3.73 -11.83 -6.07
N ILE A 54 3.46 -10.70 -6.74
CA ILE A 54 2.14 -10.04 -6.67
C ILE A 54 1.03 -10.98 -7.15
N LYS A 55 1.20 -11.63 -8.30
CA LYS A 55 0.21 -12.56 -8.88
C LYS A 55 -0.05 -13.75 -7.96
N GLU A 56 0.99 -14.32 -7.39
CA GLU A 56 0.93 -15.46 -6.47
C GLU A 56 0.25 -15.07 -5.15
N VAL A 57 0.73 -14.01 -4.47
CA VAL A 57 0.23 -13.61 -3.14
C VAL A 57 -1.21 -13.12 -3.21
N LEU A 58 -1.58 -12.34 -4.23
CA LEU A 58 -2.97 -11.95 -4.46
C LEU A 58 -3.82 -13.12 -4.96
N ALA A 59 -3.21 -14.23 -5.41
CA ALA A 59 -3.89 -15.34 -6.09
C ALA A 59 -4.80 -14.82 -7.21
N LEU A 60 -4.23 -14.02 -8.13
CA LEU A 60 -4.99 -13.35 -9.19
C LEU A 60 -5.68 -14.36 -10.10
N ARG A 61 -6.95 -14.08 -10.40
CA ARG A 61 -7.81 -14.85 -11.30
C ARG A 61 -8.30 -13.97 -12.45
N PRO A 62 -8.65 -14.55 -13.60
CA PRO A 62 -9.14 -13.80 -14.76
C PRO A 62 -10.43 -12.98 -14.52
N ASP A 63 -11.20 -13.30 -13.49
CA ASP A 63 -12.43 -12.60 -13.09
C ASP A 63 -12.22 -11.53 -12.01
N ASP A 64 -11.00 -11.37 -11.49
CA ASP A 64 -10.70 -10.38 -10.46
C ASP A 64 -10.74 -8.94 -11.00
N THR A 65 -11.20 -8.02 -10.18
CA THR A 65 -11.02 -6.58 -10.36
C THR A 65 -10.03 -6.07 -9.32
N VAL A 66 -8.90 -5.55 -9.78
CA VAL A 66 -7.78 -5.11 -8.94
C VAL A 66 -7.84 -3.61 -8.72
N LEU A 67 -7.67 -3.17 -7.48
CA LEU A 67 -7.40 -1.78 -7.12
C LEU A 67 -5.91 -1.64 -6.76
N ASP A 68 -5.15 -0.84 -7.50
CA ASP A 68 -3.74 -0.55 -7.25
C ASP A 68 -3.60 0.85 -6.65
N LEU A 69 -3.38 0.92 -5.33
CA LEU A 69 -3.23 2.16 -4.56
C LEU A 69 -1.79 2.66 -4.60
N ALA A 70 -1.62 3.93 -4.90
CA ALA A 70 -0.33 4.59 -5.18
C ALA A 70 0.42 3.87 -6.31
N CYS A 71 -0.26 3.71 -7.45
CA CYS A 71 0.19 2.95 -8.61
C CYS A 71 1.33 3.63 -9.40
N GLY A 72 1.67 4.87 -9.06
CA GLY A 72 2.63 5.69 -9.80
C GLY A 72 2.20 5.89 -11.26
N ASN A 73 3.13 5.69 -12.18
CA ASN A 73 2.89 5.83 -13.62
C ASN A 73 2.25 4.59 -14.28
N GLY A 74 1.72 3.65 -13.51
CA GLY A 74 0.99 2.49 -14.02
C GLY A 74 1.83 1.39 -14.66
N ALA A 75 3.15 1.54 -14.76
CA ALA A 75 4.01 0.55 -15.43
C ALA A 75 4.00 -0.82 -14.74
N LEU A 76 3.89 -0.87 -13.41
CA LEU A 76 3.74 -2.14 -12.68
C LEU A 76 2.33 -2.71 -12.84
N SER A 77 1.30 -1.86 -12.72
CA SER A 77 -0.11 -2.24 -12.90
C SER A 77 -0.33 -2.89 -14.28
N ALA A 78 0.27 -2.34 -15.34
CA ALA A 78 0.17 -2.86 -16.69
C ALA A 78 0.66 -4.31 -16.84
N ARG A 79 1.61 -4.75 -15.99
CA ARG A 79 2.13 -6.15 -15.97
C ARG A 79 1.15 -7.15 -15.36
N LEU A 80 0.08 -6.69 -14.75
CA LEU A 80 -0.93 -7.54 -14.08
C LEU A 80 -2.17 -7.74 -14.95
N THR A 81 -2.36 -6.92 -15.97
CA THR A 81 -3.61 -6.87 -16.75
C THR A 81 -3.98 -8.18 -17.42
N ASP A 82 -3.02 -9.02 -17.81
CA ASP A 82 -3.30 -10.35 -18.38
C ASP A 82 -3.84 -11.37 -17.37
N SER A 83 -3.80 -11.04 -16.08
CA SER A 83 -4.16 -11.95 -14.98
C SER A 83 -5.43 -11.52 -14.24
N CYS A 84 -6.15 -10.48 -14.71
CA CYS A 84 -7.39 -10.00 -14.09
C CYS A 84 -8.36 -9.47 -15.16
N ALA A 85 -9.65 -9.35 -14.80
CA ALA A 85 -10.68 -8.78 -15.66
C ALA A 85 -10.53 -7.27 -15.84
N ALA A 86 -10.28 -6.57 -14.76
CA ALA A 86 -10.14 -5.11 -14.75
C ALA A 86 -9.16 -4.63 -13.69
N LEU A 87 -8.61 -3.44 -13.89
CA LEU A 87 -7.70 -2.79 -12.96
C LEU A 87 -8.00 -1.29 -12.89
N VAL A 88 -8.00 -0.76 -11.67
CA VAL A 88 -8.02 0.69 -11.42
C VAL A 88 -6.77 1.05 -10.64
N GLY A 89 -5.92 1.90 -11.21
CA GLY A 89 -4.76 2.49 -10.54
C GLY A 89 -5.11 3.87 -9.99
N VAL A 90 -4.69 4.15 -8.78
CA VAL A 90 -4.89 5.45 -8.11
C VAL A 90 -3.56 5.96 -7.62
N ASP A 91 -3.22 7.20 -7.94
CA ASP A 91 -2.01 7.86 -7.42
C ASP A 91 -2.27 9.35 -7.19
N ILE A 92 -1.61 9.91 -6.19
CA ILE A 92 -1.76 11.32 -5.84
C ILE A 92 -1.08 12.26 -6.84
N SER A 93 -0.11 11.79 -7.61
CA SER A 93 0.63 12.56 -8.61
C SER A 93 -0.16 12.69 -9.92
N PRO A 94 -0.66 13.87 -10.29
CA PRO A 94 -1.32 14.07 -11.57
C PRO A 94 -0.39 13.76 -12.74
N TYR A 95 0.90 14.10 -12.64
CA TYR A 95 1.86 13.83 -13.70
C TYR A 95 2.06 12.33 -13.95
N LEU A 96 2.22 11.53 -12.89
CA LEU A 96 2.37 10.08 -13.02
C LEU A 96 1.09 9.44 -13.58
N ILE A 97 -0.07 9.95 -13.20
CA ILE A 97 -1.35 9.48 -13.75
C ILE A 97 -1.52 9.87 -15.22
N ASP A 98 -1.07 11.06 -15.64
CA ASP A 98 -1.07 11.43 -17.07
C ASP A 98 -0.21 10.46 -17.88
N VAL A 99 0.97 10.07 -17.38
CA VAL A 99 1.82 9.05 -17.99
C VAL A 99 1.10 7.70 -18.03
N ALA A 100 0.46 7.28 -16.93
CA ALA A 100 -0.28 6.02 -16.86
C ALA A 100 -1.43 5.97 -17.86
N GLN A 101 -2.21 7.03 -17.95
CA GLN A 101 -3.33 7.15 -18.90
C GLN A 101 -2.85 7.11 -20.35
N GLN A 102 -1.76 7.81 -20.66
CA GLN A 102 -1.21 7.88 -22.01
C GLN A 102 -0.66 6.53 -22.50
N HIS A 103 -0.01 5.76 -21.63
CA HIS A 103 0.77 4.58 -22.03
C HIS A 103 0.10 3.25 -21.69
N PHE A 104 -0.74 3.18 -20.66
CA PHE A 104 -1.20 1.91 -20.10
C PHE A 104 -2.72 1.80 -19.93
N ALA A 105 -3.49 2.87 -20.11
CA ALA A 105 -4.94 2.79 -20.03
C ALA A 105 -5.53 1.94 -21.18
N GLN A 106 -6.56 1.17 -20.84
CA GLN A 106 -7.32 0.37 -21.79
C GLN A 106 -8.81 0.64 -21.56
N PRO A 107 -9.55 1.14 -22.54
CA PRO A 107 -10.95 1.50 -22.36
C PRO A 107 -11.77 0.37 -21.72
N SER A 108 -12.55 0.70 -20.69
CA SER A 108 -13.42 -0.21 -19.93
C SER A 108 -12.71 -1.31 -19.13
N ARG A 109 -11.37 -1.38 -19.14
CA ARG A 109 -10.63 -2.45 -18.47
C ARG A 109 -9.54 -1.95 -17.55
N VAL A 110 -8.78 -0.93 -17.97
CA VAL A 110 -7.68 -0.37 -17.18
C VAL A 110 -7.84 1.14 -17.10
N GLU A 111 -8.11 1.63 -15.91
CA GLU A 111 -8.35 3.04 -15.61
C GLU A 111 -7.30 3.55 -14.64
N PHE A 112 -6.92 4.84 -14.78
CA PHE A 112 -6.03 5.51 -13.84
C PHE A 112 -6.66 6.82 -13.38
N VAL A 113 -6.58 7.08 -12.06
CA VAL A 113 -7.26 8.20 -11.41
C VAL A 113 -6.26 8.97 -10.53
N ALA A 114 -6.18 10.28 -10.74
CA ALA A 114 -5.39 11.17 -9.89
C ALA A 114 -6.20 11.51 -8.63
N ASP A 115 -5.87 10.86 -7.50
CA ASP A 115 -6.51 11.10 -6.21
C ASP A 115 -5.62 10.54 -5.07
N GLY A 116 -5.82 11.02 -3.86
CA GLY A 116 -5.25 10.38 -2.67
C GLY A 116 -5.93 9.04 -2.39
N ALA A 117 -5.18 8.06 -1.85
CA ALA A 117 -5.72 6.73 -1.61
C ALA A 117 -6.97 6.74 -0.71
N ALA A 118 -6.90 7.41 0.45
CA ALA A 118 -8.04 7.50 1.36
C ALA A 118 -9.22 8.27 0.75
N GLN A 119 -8.96 9.35 0.01
CA GLN A 119 -9.97 10.16 -0.68
C GLN A 119 -10.71 9.35 -1.73
N TYR A 120 -9.97 8.63 -2.59
CA TYR A 120 -10.57 7.73 -3.57
C TYR A 120 -11.44 6.66 -2.90
N LEU A 121 -10.92 6.00 -1.87
CA LEU A 121 -11.66 4.96 -1.15
C LEU A 121 -12.94 5.49 -0.50
N ALA A 122 -12.89 6.70 0.04
CA ALA A 122 -14.08 7.36 0.62
C ALA A 122 -15.14 7.72 -0.45
N ALA A 123 -14.71 8.13 -1.65
CA ALA A 123 -15.59 8.59 -2.73
C ALA A 123 -16.02 7.49 -3.71
N ALA A 124 -15.42 6.29 -3.67
CA ALA A 124 -15.71 5.21 -4.62
C ALA A 124 -17.21 4.87 -4.69
N ARG A 125 -17.78 4.90 -5.90
CA ARG A 125 -19.23 4.70 -6.12
C ARG A 125 -19.64 3.23 -6.17
N ALA A 126 -18.72 2.32 -6.55
CA ALA A 126 -18.96 0.87 -6.65
C ALA A 126 -17.78 0.11 -6.01
N PRO A 127 -17.54 0.26 -4.69
CA PRO A 127 -16.43 -0.37 -4.00
C PRO A 127 -16.53 -1.91 -3.98
N GLU A 128 -17.75 -2.44 -4.08
CA GLU A 128 -18.03 -3.89 -4.12
C GLU A 128 -17.52 -4.57 -5.39
N ARG A 129 -17.17 -3.84 -6.45
CA ARG A 129 -16.60 -4.44 -7.67
C ARG A 129 -15.18 -4.96 -7.48
N PHE A 130 -14.46 -4.46 -6.51
CA PHE A 130 -13.06 -4.83 -6.27
C PHE A 130 -12.95 -6.11 -5.45
N THR A 131 -12.08 -7.02 -5.89
CA THR A 131 -11.81 -8.31 -5.22
C THR A 131 -10.41 -8.38 -4.65
N LYS A 132 -9.46 -7.64 -5.21
CA LYS A 132 -8.06 -7.59 -4.80
C LYS A 132 -7.57 -6.15 -4.69
N VAL A 133 -6.66 -5.91 -3.75
CA VAL A 133 -5.99 -4.61 -3.59
C VAL A 133 -4.49 -4.81 -3.57
N LEU A 134 -3.80 -3.94 -4.30
CA LEU A 134 -2.34 -3.84 -4.32
C LEU A 134 -1.92 -2.46 -3.79
N CYS A 135 -0.82 -2.42 -3.05
CA CYS A 135 -0.04 -1.20 -2.80
C CYS A 135 1.44 -1.58 -2.72
N TYR A 136 2.20 -1.41 -3.81
CA TYR A 136 3.57 -1.90 -3.87
C TYR A 136 4.62 -0.79 -3.89
N GLY A 137 5.42 -0.73 -2.82
CA GLY A 137 6.54 0.21 -2.69
C GLY A 137 6.17 1.62 -2.25
N SER A 138 4.91 1.87 -1.88
CA SER A 138 4.41 3.22 -1.62
C SER A 138 3.80 3.41 -0.22
N PHE A 139 3.31 2.36 0.44
CA PHE A 139 2.60 2.50 1.72
C PHE A 139 3.45 3.11 2.85
N ALA A 140 4.77 3.03 2.76
CA ALA A 140 5.68 3.69 3.69
C ALA A 140 5.58 5.23 3.66
N TYR A 141 5.08 5.80 2.56
CA TYR A 141 4.90 7.26 2.40
C TYR A 141 3.53 7.75 2.87
N PHE A 142 2.65 6.85 3.33
CA PHE A 142 1.37 7.25 3.89
C PHE A 142 1.58 7.73 5.33
N PRO A 143 1.18 8.98 5.67
CA PRO A 143 1.09 9.42 7.06
C PRO A 143 0.33 8.42 7.92
N HIS A 144 0.58 8.40 9.22
CA HIS A 144 -0.04 7.40 10.11
C HIS A 144 -1.58 7.39 10.03
N ASP A 145 -2.18 8.57 9.96
CA ASP A 145 -3.64 8.69 9.90
C ASP A 145 -4.18 8.25 8.55
N ASP A 146 -3.51 8.57 7.44
CA ASP A 146 -3.89 8.12 6.10
C ASP A 146 -3.75 6.60 5.95
N ALA A 147 -2.69 6.01 6.52
CA ALA A 147 -2.51 4.56 6.53
C ALA A 147 -3.64 3.85 7.29
N ARG A 148 -4.02 4.38 8.48
CA ARG A 148 -5.14 3.86 9.27
C ARG A 148 -6.46 4.00 8.53
N GLU A 149 -6.73 5.17 8.00
CA GLU A 149 -7.97 5.46 7.27
C GLU A 149 -8.11 4.61 6.01
N THR A 150 -7.02 4.43 5.25
CA THR A 150 -6.99 3.55 4.08
C THR A 150 -7.41 2.12 4.44
N LEU A 151 -6.81 1.53 5.46
CA LEU A 151 -7.15 0.15 5.88
C LEU A 151 -8.57 0.05 6.43
N ARG A 152 -9.03 1.06 7.18
CA ARG A 152 -10.40 1.13 7.71
C ARG A 152 -11.42 1.18 6.57
N LEU A 153 -11.26 2.08 5.60
CA LEU A 153 -12.17 2.21 4.46
C LEU A 153 -12.21 0.95 3.60
N LEU A 154 -11.06 0.30 3.37
CA LEU A 154 -11.02 -1.01 2.69
C LEU A 154 -11.83 -2.06 3.47
N GLY A 155 -11.73 -2.08 4.80
CA GLY A 155 -12.48 -3.01 5.65
C GLY A 155 -13.99 -2.77 5.61
N GLU A 156 -14.42 -1.52 5.67
CA GLU A 156 -15.83 -1.15 5.81
C GLU A 156 -16.57 -1.10 4.47
N ARG A 157 -15.95 -0.61 3.41
CA ARG A 157 -16.63 -0.32 2.14
C ARG A 157 -16.39 -1.34 1.05
N PHE A 158 -15.20 -1.94 0.98
CA PHE A 158 -14.79 -2.83 -0.10
C PHE A 158 -15.05 -4.29 0.27
N VAL A 159 -16.33 -4.62 0.45
CA VAL A 159 -16.80 -5.87 1.08
C VAL A 159 -16.37 -7.15 0.37
N ASN A 160 -16.12 -7.09 -0.94
CA ASN A 160 -15.68 -8.23 -1.76
C ASN A 160 -14.16 -8.37 -1.85
N VAL A 161 -13.39 -7.44 -1.25
CA VAL A 161 -11.94 -7.57 -1.23
C VAL A 161 -11.54 -8.73 -0.33
N GLU A 162 -10.95 -9.76 -0.95
CA GLU A 162 -10.50 -10.99 -0.29
C GLU A 162 -9.06 -10.86 0.21
N ARG A 163 -8.21 -10.17 -0.57
CA ARG A 163 -6.77 -10.06 -0.33
C ARG A 163 -6.28 -8.65 -0.61
N ILE A 164 -5.45 -8.14 0.28
CA ILE A 164 -4.71 -6.89 0.09
C ILE A 164 -3.23 -7.23 0.20
N PHE A 165 -2.45 -6.94 -0.83
CA PHE A 165 -1.00 -7.10 -0.79
C PHE A 165 -0.33 -5.74 -0.69
N ILE A 166 0.40 -5.52 0.40
CA ILE A 166 1.21 -4.33 0.62
C ILE A 166 2.66 -4.77 0.61
N GLY A 167 3.36 -4.46 -0.48
CA GLY A 167 4.71 -4.96 -0.72
C GLY A 167 5.80 -3.92 -0.56
N ASN A 168 7.01 -4.40 -0.35
CA ASN A 168 8.24 -3.63 -0.31
C ASN A 168 8.30 -2.61 0.85
N LEU A 169 7.78 -2.98 2.01
CA LEU A 169 7.78 -2.17 3.22
C LEU A 169 9.15 -2.17 3.91
N PRO A 170 9.66 -1.01 4.38
CA PRO A 170 10.90 -0.97 5.15
C PRO A 170 10.69 -1.53 6.56
N ASP A 171 11.53 -2.48 6.96
CA ASP A 171 11.50 -3.12 8.27
C ASP A 171 12.32 -2.32 9.29
N ARG A 172 11.65 -1.76 10.30
CA ARG A 172 12.31 -0.95 11.33
C ARG A 172 13.38 -1.74 12.08
N ASP A 173 13.17 -3.03 12.30
CA ASP A 173 14.13 -3.89 12.98
C ASP A 173 15.38 -4.15 12.11
N ARG A 174 15.33 -3.86 10.83
CA ARG A 174 16.42 -4.01 9.85
C ARG A 174 16.94 -2.68 9.31
N ALA A 175 16.57 -1.55 9.91
CA ALA A 175 16.98 -0.23 9.43
C ALA A 175 18.51 -0.10 9.35
N GLY A 176 19.25 -0.67 10.30
CA GLY A 176 20.72 -0.68 10.26
C GLY A 176 21.31 -1.32 9.01
N ALA A 177 20.64 -2.29 8.39
CA ALA A 177 21.11 -2.91 7.14
C ALA A 177 21.04 -1.95 5.93
N PHE A 178 20.10 -1.01 5.94
CA PHE A 178 19.98 0.03 4.91
C PHE A 178 20.91 1.22 5.16
N TYR A 179 20.99 1.67 6.43
CA TYR A 179 21.71 2.89 6.75
C TYR A 179 23.21 2.72 6.94
N ALA A 180 23.72 1.49 7.14
CA ALA A 180 25.14 1.25 7.37
C ALA A 180 26.04 1.92 6.31
N PRO A 181 27.18 2.55 6.74
CA PRO A 181 27.73 2.57 8.11
C PRO A 181 27.17 3.67 9.04
N ARG A 182 26.25 4.55 8.57
CA ARG A 182 25.65 5.57 9.42
C ARG A 182 24.42 5.03 10.17
N GLU A 183 24.05 5.70 11.25
CA GLU A 183 22.76 5.51 11.90
C GLU A 183 21.67 6.42 11.27
N PRO A 184 20.39 6.05 11.34
CA PRO A 184 19.31 6.94 10.94
C PRO A 184 19.32 8.20 11.82
N LEU A 185 18.98 9.34 11.22
CA LEU A 185 18.88 10.60 11.93
C LEU A 185 17.59 10.69 12.77
N PRO A 186 17.55 11.51 13.82
CA PRO A 186 16.33 11.67 14.61
C PRO A 186 15.13 12.04 13.75
N GLY A 187 14.04 11.27 13.87
CA GLY A 187 12.79 11.44 13.12
C GLY A 187 12.79 10.86 11.70
N GLU A 188 13.95 10.46 11.13
CA GLU A 188 14.05 9.97 9.75
C GLU A 188 13.22 8.69 9.51
N LEU A 189 13.09 7.82 10.52
CA LEU A 189 12.31 6.58 10.41
C LEU A 189 10.79 6.78 10.55
N ASP A 190 10.34 7.95 10.97
CA ASP A 190 8.94 8.24 11.25
C ASP A 190 8.37 9.33 10.32
N ASP A 191 9.16 9.83 9.38
CA ASP A 191 8.76 10.86 8.43
C ASP A 191 8.30 10.24 7.09
N PRO A 192 7.02 10.44 6.68
CA PRO A 192 6.54 9.98 5.38
C PRO A 192 7.25 10.65 4.20
N GLN A 193 7.89 11.80 4.40
CA GLN A 193 8.66 12.50 3.36
C GLN A 193 10.14 12.09 3.31
N ALA A 194 10.63 11.30 4.27
CA ALA A 194 11.99 10.76 4.22
C ALA A 194 12.18 9.90 2.96
N GLN A 195 13.44 9.73 2.54
CA GLN A 195 13.79 9.02 1.31
C GLN A 195 13.15 7.62 1.17
N ILE A 196 12.95 6.92 2.29
CA ILE A 196 12.34 5.58 2.33
C ILE A 196 10.93 5.61 2.95
N GLY A 197 10.52 6.78 3.50
CA GLY A 197 9.27 6.93 4.22
C GLY A 197 9.31 6.34 5.63
N ILE A 198 8.13 6.02 6.18
CA ILE A 198 7.97 5.52 7.55
C ILE A 198 8.36 4.05 7.63
N TRP A 199 9.24 3.74 8.57
CA TRP A 199 9.66 2.39 8.91
C TRP A 199 8.77 1.83 10.02
N ARG A 200 8.18 0.66 9.79
CA ARG A 200 7.36 -0.04 10.79
C ARG A 200 7.93 -1.43 11.04
N THR A 201 7.89 -1.88 12.29
CA THR A 201 8.11 -3.30 12.58
C THR A 201 6.92 -4.11 12.08
N GLN A 202 7.09 -5.42 11.89
CA GLN A 202 5.98 -6.31 11.55
C GLN A 202 4.89 -6.29 12.64
N ALA A 203 5.29 -6.18 13.92
CA ALA A 203 4.35 -6.07 15.06
C ALA A 203 3.51 -4.78 14.98
N GLN A 204 4.13 -3.62 14.70
CA GLN A 204 3.41 -2.36 14.52
C GLN A 204 2.43 -2.42 13.35
N PHE A 205 2.83 -3.08 12.25
CA PHE A 205 1.95 -3.24 11.10
C PHE A 205 0.79 -4.19 11.40
N ALA A 206 1.04 -5.30 12.11
CA ALA A 206 -0.01 -6.23 12.54
C ALA A 206 -1.05 -5.55 13.41
N GLU A 207 -0.62 -4.69 14.34
CA GLU A 207 -1.53 -3.90 15.17
C GLU A 207 -2.39 -2.94 14.35
N LEU A 208 -1.78 -2.19 13.41
CA LEU A 208 -2.47 -1.30 12.49
C LEU A 208 -3.54 -2.05 11.67
N ALA A 209 -3.18 -3.21 11.12
CA ALA A 209 -4.09 -4.06 10.36
C ALA A 209 -5.24 -4.60 11.23
N ALA A 210 -4.94 -5.05 12.44
CA ALA A 210 -5.91 -5.59 13.38
C ALA A 210 -6.97 -4.58 13.79
N GLN A 211 -6.59 -3.31 13.99
CA GLN A 211 -7.50 -2.20 14.30
C GLN A 211 -8.51 -1.96 13.17
N ALA A 212 -8.14 -2.27 11.93
CA ALA A 212 -8.99 -2.14 10.76
C ALA A 212 -9.74 -3.45 10.38
N GLY A 213 -9.64 -4.51 11.19
CA GLY A 213 -10.35 -5.78 10.98
C GLY A 213 -9.64 -6.73 10.01
N TRP A 214 -8.33 -6.59 9.83
CA TRP A 214 -7.53 -7.43 8.97
C TRP A 214 -6.58 -8.32 9.77
N ASP A 215 -6.38 -9.56 9.29
CA ASP A 215 -5.29 -10.43 9.72
C ASP A 215 -4.11 -10.24 8.79
N ALA A 216 -2.90 -10.13 9.32
CA ALA A 216 -1.67 -9.87 8.58
C ALA A 216 -0.77 -11.10 8.56
N ALA A 217 -0.34 -11.52 7.37
CA ALA A 217 0.71 -12.50 7.17
C ALA A 217 1.92 -11.82 6.51
N PHE A 218 3.11 -12.07 7.07
CA PHE A 218 4.36 -11.43 6.63
C PHE A 218 5.22 -12.37 5.81
N SER A 219 5.86 -11.83 4.80
CA SER A 219 6.82 -12.52 3.95
C SER A 219 7.94 -11.59 3.51
N THR A 220 8.90 -12.11 2.79
CA THR A 220 9.94 -11.35 2.10
C THR A 220 10.00 -11.78 0.64
N MET A 221 10.48 -10.89 -0.22
CA MET A 221 10.79 -11.25 -1.60
C MET A 221 11.77 -12.44 -1.65
N PRO A 222 11.76 -13.24 -2.73
CA PRO A 222 12.69 -14.34 -2.91
C PRO A 222 14.17 -13.92 -2.80
N GLY A 223 15.03 -14.87 -2.46
CA GLY A 223 16.47 -14.65 -2.41
C GLY A 223 17.00 -14.10 -3.74
N GLY A 224 17.93 -13.14 -3.68
CA GLY A 224 18.42 -12.44 -4.87
C GLY A 224 17.66 -11.16 -5.22
N PHE A 225 16.55 -10.86 -4.57
CA PHE A 225 15.89 -9.56 -4.72
C PHE A 225 16.71 -8.45 -4.07
N PHE A 226 16.89 -7.34 -4.79
CA PHE A 226 17.88 -6.30 -4.44
C PHE A 226 17.67 -5.65 -3.07
N SER A 227 16.45 -5.58 -2.55
CA SER A 227 16.14 -4.92 -1.26
C SER A 227 15.66 -5.88 -0.17
N VAL A 228 15.77 -7.20 -0.35
CA VAL A 228 15.26 -8.22 0.58
C VAL A 228 15.88 -8.12 1.99
N HIS A 229 17.08 -7.54 2.12
CA HIS A 229 17.82 -7.46 3.37
C HIS A 229 17.25 -6.48 4.40
N TYR A 230 16.38 -5.54 3.99
CA TYR A 230 15.78 -4.55 4.89
C TYR A 230 14.27 -4.35 4.67
N ARG A 231 13.63 -5.18 3.85
CA ARG A 231 12.20 -5.04 3.54
C ARG A 231 11.42 -6.31 3.82
N TYR A 232 10.11 -6.14 4.01
CA TYR A 232 9.12 -7.21 4.11
C TYR A 232 7.89 -6.87 3.28
N ASP A 233 7.04 -7.88 3.09
CA ASP A 233 5.76 -7.78 2.42
C ASP A 233 4.65 -8.24 3.37
N VAL A 234 3.43 -7.75 3.18
CA VAL A 234 2.26 -8.10 3.99
C VAL A 234 1.11 -8.52 3.09
N LEU A 235 0.56 -9.69 3.36
CA LEU A 235 -0.75 -10.09 2.89
C LEU A 235 -1.78 -9.84 4.00
N LEU A 236 -2.81 -9.05 3.70
CA LEU A 236 -3.95 -8.87 4.58
C LEU A 236 -5.14 -9.68 4.06
N THR A 237 -5.79 -10.39 4.97
CA THR A 237 -7.05 -11.10 4.74
C THR A 237 -8.08 -10.68 5.78
N ARG A 238 -9.38 -10.79 5.45
CA ARG A 238 -10.42 -10.41 6.41
C ARG A 238 -10.35 -11.28 7.65
N ARG A 239 -10.41 -10.63 8.81
CA ARG A 239 -10.52 -11.35 10.06
C ARG A 239 -11.87 -12.07 10.12
N VAL A 240 -11.86 -13.38 10.29
CA VAL A 240 -13.06 -14.16 10.52
C VAL A 240 -13.57 -13.82 11.92
N ARG A 241 -14.72 -13.12 12.02
CA ARG A 241 -15.38 -12.91 13.31
C ARG A 241 -15.82 -14.28 13.82
N SER A 242 -15.21 -14.78 14.88
CA SER A 242 -15.70 -15.95 15.61
C SER A 242 -17.10 -15.64 16.15
N ALA A 243 -18.06 -16.52 15.87
CA ALA A 243 -19.48 -16.38 16.27
C ALA A 243 -19.73 -16.47 17.79
N ALA A 244 -18.71 -16.30 18.62
CA ALA A 244 -18.75 -16.56 20.08
C ALA A 244 -19.10 -15.33 20.95
N GLN A 245 -19.53 -14.18 20.41
CA GLN A 245 -19.85 -13.00 21.23
C GLN A 245 -21.30 -12.48 21.14
N THR A 246 -22.21 -13.21 20.54
CA THR A 246 -23.65 -12.82 20.52
C THR A 246 -24.54 -13.62 21.47
N GLY A 247 -23.99 -14.21 22.51
CA GLY A 247 -24.75 -15.04 23.45
C GLY A 247 -24.59 -14.68 24.91
N SER A 248 -24.91 -13.44 25.33
CA SER A 248 -25.11 -13.14 26.77
C SER A 248 -25.80 -11.82 26.99
N GLU A 249 -27.09 -11.75 26.63
CA GLU A 249 -28.05 -10.85 27.27
C GLU A 249 -29.45 -11.41 27.02
N CYS A 250 -29.76 -12.50 27.71
CA CYS A 250 -31.18 -12.86 27.94
C CYS A 250 -31.39 -12.81 29.44
N GLY A 251 -31.85 -11.65 29.90
CA GLY A 251 -32.17 -11.38 31.30
C GLY A 251 -33.25 -12.27 31.82
N THR A 252 -33.03 -12.90 32.93
CA THR A 252 -34.02 -13.55 33.80
C THR A 252 -34.74 -12.48 34.58
N GLY A 253 -35.87 -12.04 34.08
CA GLY A 253 -36.86 -11.33 34.87
C GLY A 253 -37.66 -12.34 35.71
N ALA A 254 -37.36 -12.45 36.99
CA ALA A 254 -38.17 -13.19 37.94
C ALA A 254 -39.27 -12.28 38.46
N THR A 255 -40.51 -12.58 38.08
CA THR A 255 -41.72 -12.06 38.72
C THR A 255 -41.97 -12.81 40.03
N GLY A 256 -41.83 -12.13 41.16
CA GLY A 256 -42.35 -12.57 42.44
C GLY A 256 -43.75 -11.99 42.68
N ALA A 257 -44.77 -12.83 42.64
CA ALA A 257 -46.08 -12.48 43.13
C ALA A 257 -46.17 -12.96 44.59
N GLY A 258 -46.48 -12.01 45.47
CA GLY A 258 -46.82 -12.29 46.85
C GLY A 258 -48.33 -12.48 47.04
N ALA A 259 -48.68 -13.31 47.94
CA ALA A 259 -49.98 -13.38 48.58
C ALA A 259 -49.96 -12.57 49.86
#